data_68814f43335cb949ef70f6f74120513b
#
_entry.id   68814f43335cb949ef70f6f74120513b
#
_cell.length_a   1.000
_cell.length_b   1.000
_cell.length_c   1.000
_cell.angle_alpha   90.00
_cell.angle_beta   90.00
_cell.angle_gamma   90.00
#
_symmetry.space_group_name_H-M   'P 1'
#
loop_
_entity.id
_entity.type
_entity.pdbx_description
1 polymer ?
#
loop_
_entity_poly.entity_id
_entity_poly.type
_entity_poly.pdbx_seq_one_letter_code
_entity_poly.pdbx_strand_id
1 'polypeptide(L)'
;MSLSSDILAVNDCGFEKLDIPEWGHVGTTQLYARGLTLDERTVIANEANSANGTSDATKNSILTRRLVLYGVCDSEGRRVFADEDFELLGRKNASVLDRIGLRVSSLSKLGADDVKELEKNLEATQTGSSGSS
;
A
#
# COMPACT_ATOMS: atom_id res chain seq x y z
N MET A 1 30.14 -2.75 16.87
CA MET A 1 28.90 -3.00 16.15
C MET A 1 29.18 -3.12 14.69
N SER A 2 28.56 -4.03 14.03
CA SER A 2 28.81 -4.22 12.63
C SER A 2 28.02 -3.23 11.80
N LEU A 3 28.51 -2.92 10.62
CA LEU A 3 27.81 -2.04 9.70
C LEU A 3 26.43 -2.62 9.34
N SER A 4 26.33 -3.95 9.20
CA SER A 4 25.05 -4.59 8.91
C SER A 4 24.03 -4.36 10.02
N SER A 5 24.44 -4.45 11.27
CA SER A 5 23.54 -4.17 12.39
C SER A 5 23.06 -2.72 12.38
N ASP A 6 23.96 -1.81 12.06
CA ASP A 6 23.62 -0.39 12.00
C ASP A 6 22.62 -0.12 10.87
N ILE A 7 22.83 -0.72 9.71
CA ILE A 7 21.92 -0.58 8.56
C ILE A 7 20.55 -1.15 8.90
N LEU A 8 20.53 -2.34 9.49
CA LEU A 8 19.27 -3.00 9.81
C LEU A 8 18.45 -2.25 10.87
N ALA A 9 19.11 -1.45 11.69
CA ALA A 9 18.43 -0.64 12.69
C ALA A 9 17.84 0.66 12.12
N VAL A 10 18.26 1.07 10.94
CA VAL A 10 17.75 2.29 10.33
C VAL A 10 16.35 2.05 9.76
N ASN A 11 15.43 2.96 10.04
CA ASN A 11 14.12 2.95 9.39
C ASN A 11 14.27 3.67 8.04
N ASP A 12 14.39 2.90 6.98
CA ASP A 12 14.59 3.42 5.64
C ASP A 12 13.32 3.48 4.81
N CYS A 13 12.16 3.19 5.41
CA CYS A 13 10.88 3.35 4.74
C CYS A 13 10.53 4.84 4.65
N GLY A 14 10.01 5.27 3.53
CA GLY A 14 9.51 6.64 3.39
C GLY A 14 8.41 6.89 4.41
N PHE A 15 8.28 8.15 4.85
CA PHE A 15 7.39 8.48 5.95
C PHE A 15 6.81 9.87 5.70
N GLU A 16 5.49 9.99 5.69
CA GLU A 16 4.83 11.25 5.38
C GLU A 16 3.54 11.40 6.17
N LYS A 17 3.30 12.61 6.66
CA LYS A 17 2.09 12.92 7.40
C LYS A 17 0.86 12.74 6.52
N LEU A 18 -0.16 12.06 7.06
CA LEU A 18 -1.45 11.91 6.40
C LEU A 18 -2.46 12.87 6.98
N ASP A 19 -3.18 13.54 6.11
CA ASP A 19 -4.28 14.39 6.52
C ASP A 19 -5.56 13.81 5.92
N ILE A 20 -6.39 13.22 6.76
CA ILE A 20 -7.62 12.56 6.36
C ILE A 20 -8.80 13.26 7.05
N PRO A 21 -9.26 14.40 6.52
CA PRO A 21 -10.36 15.12 7.15
C PRO A 21 -11.64 14.30 7.23
N GLU A 22 -11.83 13.36 6.30
CA GLU A 22 -13.01 12.50 6.28
C GLU A 22 -13.12 11.60 7.51
N TRP A 23 -12.01 11.30 8.15
CA TRP A 23 -12.01 10.48 9.36
C TRP A 23 -12.15 11.32 10.63
N GLY A 24 -12.12 12.64 10.48
CA GLY A 24 -12.30 13.56 11.59
C GLY A 24 -11.25 13.40 12.68
N HIS A 25 -11.65 13.68 13.88
CA HIS A 25 -10.75 13.54 15.01
C HIS A 25 -10.88 12.15 15.60
N VAL A 26 -9.94 11.30 15.27
CA VAL A 26 -9.89 9.96 15.84
C VAL A 26 -8.80 9.98 16.89
N GLY A 27 -9.13 10.41 18.06
CA GLY A 27 -8.16 10.60 19.13
C GLY A 27 -7.27 11.79 18.82
N THR A 28 -6.11 11.84 19.48
CA THR A 28 -5.14 12.91 19.31
C THR A 28 -3.96 12.47 18.44
N THR A 29 -4.03 11.25 17.90
CA THR A 29 -2.89 10.66 17.19
C THR A 29 -2.87 11.13 15.75
N GLN A 30 -1.77 11.73 15.35
CA GLN A 30 -1.53 12.08 13.96
C GLN A 30 -1.19 10.82 13.19
N LEU A 31 -1.85 10.62 12.05
CA LEU A 31 -1.58 9.48 11.18
C LEU A 31 -0.49 9.81 10.16
N TYR A 32 0.23 8.78 9.78
CA TYR A 32 1.30 8.89 8.79
C TYR A 32 1.19 7.74 7.79
N ALA A 33 1.70 7.99 6.59
CA ALA A 33 1.90 6.93 5.61
C ALA A 33 3.38 6.59 5.60
N ARG A 34 3.69 5.30 5.45
CA ARG A 34 5.06 4.85 5.29
C ARG A 34 5.19 3.95 4.07
N GLY A 35 6.40 3.84 3.56
CA GLY A 35 6.67 2.88 2.50
C GLY A 35 6.61 1.44 3.02
N LEU A 36 6.42 0.51 2.11
CA LEU A 36 6.34 -0.91 2.43
C LEU A 36 7.73 -1.51 2.56
N THR A 37 7.84 -2.50 3.43
CA THR A 37 9.04 -3.34 3.49
C THR A 37 9.01 -4.34 2.33
N LEU A 38 10.14 -4.96 2.06
CA LEU A 38 10.22 -6.02 1.05
C LEU A 38 9.25 -7.16 1.36
N ASP A 39 9.17 -7.55 2.62
CA ASP A 39 8.26 -8.62 3.03
C ASP A 39 6.80 -8.28 2.74
N GLU A 40 6.41 -7.05 3.02
CA GLU A 40 5.05 -6.59 2.75
C GLU A 40 4.75 -6.57 1.25
N ARG A 41 5.70 -6.12 0.44
CA ARG A 41 5.57 -6.17 -1.01
C ARG A 41 5.43 -7.60 -1.52
N THR A 42 6.14 -8.53 -0.92
CA THR A 42 6.07 -9.94 -1.29
C THR A 42 4.70 -10.52 -0.99
N VAL A 43 4.11 -10.18 0.16
CA VAL A 43 2.75 -10.60 0.48
C VAL A 43 1.76 -10.11 -0.58
N ILE A 44 1.88 -8.84 -0.96
CA ILE A 44 1.00 -8.25 -1.96
C ILE A 44 1.16 -8.94 -3.32
N ALA A 45 2.39 -9.20 -3.73
CA ALA A 45 2.66 -9.87 -5.00
C ALA A 45 2.09 -11.28 -5.02
N ASN A 46 2.23 -12.01 -3.91
CA ASN A 46 1.69 -13.37 -3.80
C ASN A 46 0.16 -13.36 -3.85
N GLU A 47 -0.47 -12.40 -3.23
CA GLU A 47 -1.93 -12.28 -3.31
C GLU A 47 -2.40 -11.97 -4.73
N ALA A 48 -1.69 -11.09 -5.43
CA ALA A 48 -2.02 -10.77 -6.80
C ALA A 48 -1.95 -12.01 -7.69
N ASN A 49 -0.93 -12.84 -7.48
CA ASN A 49 -0.79 -14.10 -8.23
C ASN A 49 -1.88 -15.09 -7.86
N SER A 50 -2.25 -15.17 -6.60
CA SER A 50 -3.30 -16.08 -6.15
C SER A 50 -4.68 -15.64 -6.60
N ALA A 51 -4.84 -14.38 -6.95
CA ALA A 51 -6.11 -13.82 -7.39
C ALA A 51 -6.32 -13.97 -8.90
N ASN A 52 -5.50 -14.74 -9.58
CA ASN A 52 -5.69 -15.03 -11.00
C ASN A 52 -7.08 -15.60 -11.22
N GLY A 53 -7.80 -15.06 -12.19
CA GLY A 53 -9.16 -15.47 -12.47
C GLY A 53 -10.22 -14.61 -11.80
N THR A 54 -9.85 -13.73 -10.87
CA THR A 54 -10.78 -12.75 -10.31
C THR A 54 -10.78 -11.49 -11.14
N SER A 55 -11.81 -10.65 -10.93
CA SER A 55 -11.90 -9.39 -11.68
C SER A 55 -10.81 -8.40 -11.28
N ASP A 56 -10.51 -7.48 -12.17
CA ASP A 56 -9.54 -6.42 -11.88
C ASP A 56 -10.02 -5.53 -10.73
N ALA A 57 -11.32 -5.30 -10.64
CA ALA A 57 -11.87 -4.53 -9.53
C ALA A 57 -11.57 -5.20 -8.19
N THR A 58 -11.70 -6.52 -8.12
CA THR A 58 -11.40 -7.27 -6.91
C THR A 58 -9.90 -7.21 -6.59
N LYS A 59 -9.05 -7.36 -7.61
CA LYS A 59 -7.59 -7.25 -7.41
C LYS A 59 -7.20 -5.88 -6.90
N ASN A 60 -7.78 -4.82 -7.46
CA ASN A 60 -7.51 -3.46 -7.02
C ASN A 60 -7.98 -3.23 -5.59
N SER A 61 -9.12 -3.79 -5.23
CA SER A 61 -9.64 -3.70 -3.87
C SER A 61 -8.68 -4.35 -2.87
N ILE A 62 -8.17 -5.52 -3.20
CA ILE A 62 -7.21 -6.23 -2.35
C ILE A 62 -5.92 -5.40 -2.21
N LEU A 63 -5.41 -4.91 -3.32
CA LEU A 63 -4.19 -4.09 -3.32
C LEU A 63 -4.36 -2.85 -2.45
N THR A 64 -5.44 -2.11 -2.66
CA THR A 64 -5.69 -0.89 -1.90
C THR A 64 -5.78 -1.18 -0.41
N ARG A 65 -6.52 -2.23 -0.02
CA ARG A 65 -6.62 -2.62 1.39
C ARG A 65 -5.27 -2.94 1.99
N ARG A 66 -4.42 -3.67 1.26
CA ARG A 66 -3.09 -4.02 1.76
C ARG A 66 -2.19 -2.80 1.90
N LEU A 67 -2.25 -1.88 0.95
CA LEU A 67 -1.47 -0.65 1.05
C LEU A 67 -1.86 0.15 2.30
N VAL A 68 -3.15 0.26 2.56
CA VAL A 68 -3.64 0.96 3.75
C VAL A 68 -3.27 0.19 5.01
N LEU A 69 -3.49 -1.11 5.01
CA LEU A 69 -3.25 -1.97 6.17
C LEU A 69 -1.81 -1.91 6.65
N TYR A 70 -0.86 -1.92 5.72
CA TYR A 70 0.56 -1.91 6.06
C TYR A 70 1.13 -0.51 6.17
N GLY A 71 0.59 0.43 5.40
CA GLY A 71 1.21 1.74 5.24
C GLY A 71 0.74 2.82 6.20
N VAL A 72 -0.41 2.67 6.82
CA VAL A 72 -0.87 3.68 7.79
C VAL A 72 -0.25 3.38 9.15
N CYS A 73 0.41 4.38 9.71
CA CYS A 73 1.13 4.22 10.96
C CYS A 73 1.01 5.46 11.82
N ASP A 74 1.49 5.35 13.05
CA ASP A 74 1.56 6.47 13.98
C ASP A 74 2.90 7.20 13.82
N SER A 75 3.14 8.20 14.65
CA SER A 75 4.37 9.01 14.57
C SER A 75 5.63 8.21 14.85
N GLU A 76 5.51 7.04 15.45
CA GLU A 76 6.65 6.17 15.73
C GLU A 76 6.83 5.07 14.68
N GLY A 77 6.02 5.09 13.64
CA GLY A 77 6.09 4.11 12.57
C GLY A 77 5.37 2.81 12.87
N ARG A 78 4.59 2.74 13.95
CA ARG A 78 3.84 1.54 14.28
C ARG A 78 2.55 1.47 13.48
N ARG A 79 2.22 0.29 13.00
CA ARG A 79 1.00 0.09 12.23
C ARG A 79 -0.23 0.43 13.07
N VAL A 80 -1.16 1.15 12.45
CA VAL A 80 -2.44 1.48 13.07
C VAL A 80 -3.43 0.32 12.94
N PHE A 81 -3.41 -0.36 11.80
CA PHE A 81 -4.33 -1.46 11.53
C PHE A 81 -3.65 -2.82 11.72
N ALA A 82 -4.37 -3.73 12.33
CA ALA A 82 -3.92 -5.12 12.45
C ALA A 82 -4.40 -5.93 11.24
N ASP A 83 -3.82 -7.10 11.03
CA ASP A 83 -4.19 -7.94 9.89
C ASP A 83 -5.68 -8.31 9.92
N GLU A 84 -6.26 -8.44 11.09
CA GLU A 84 -7.69 -8.74 11.26
C GLU A 84 -8.59 -7.63 10.73
N ASP A 85 -8.07 -6.44 10.55
CA ASP A 85 -8.87 -5.30 10.09
C ASP A 85 -9.06 -5.29 8.57
N PHE A 86 -8.45 -6.21 7.86
CA PHE A 86 -8.48 -6.26 6.40
C PHE A 86 -9.89 -6.19 5.83
N GLU A 87 -10.79 -7.01 6.35
CA GLU A 87 -12.18 -7.02 5.88
C GLU A 87 -12.92 -5.72 6.22
N LEU A 88 -12.67 -5.20 7.40
CA LEU A 88 -13.33 -3.98 7.86
C LEU A 88 -12.91 -2.75 7.05
N LEU A 89 -11.69 -2.74 6.53
CA LEU A 89 -11.24 -1.64 5.68
C LEU A 89 -12.12 -1.51 4.44
N GLY A 90 -12.69 -2.60 3.95
CA GLY A 90 -13.56 -2.57 2.79
C GLY A 90 -14.84 -1.78 3.00
N ARG A 91 -15.15 -1.41 4.23
CA ARG A 91 -16.34 -0.60 4.56
C ARG A 91 -16.05 0.90 4.56
N LYS A 92 -14.80 1.29 4.39
CA LYS A 92 -14.40 2.70 4.35
C LYS A 92 -14.61 3.27 2.96
N ASN A 93 -14.65 4.59 2.89
CA ASN A 93 -14.82 5.28 1.62
C ASN A 93 -13.71 4.93 0.65
N ALA A 94 -14.06 4.48 -0.54
CA ALA A 94 -13.09 4.02 -1.52
C ALA A 94 -12.10 5.10 -1.92
N SER A 95 -12.56 6.33 -2.12
CA SER A 95 -11.66 7.39 -2.56
C SER A 95 -10.66 7.79 -1.45
N VAL A 96 -11.05 7.67 -0.20
CA VAL A 96 -10.15 7.90 0.93
C VAL A 96 -9.04 6.84 0.93
N LEU A 97 -9.43 5.57 0.83
CA LEU A 97 -8.46 4.48 0.81
C LEU A 97 -7.55 4.57 -0.42
N ASP A 98 -8.09 4.97 -1.57
CA ASP A 98 -7.30 5.13 -2.79
C ASP A 98 -6.23 6.23 -2.60
N ARG A 99 -6.59 7.35 -1.99
CA ARG A 99 -5.61 8.42 -1.72
C ARG A 99 -4.49 7.94 -0.81
N ILE A 100 -4.84 7.22 0.24
CA ILE A 100 -3.85 6.66 1.16
C ILE A 100 -2.97 5.66 0.42
N GLY A 101 -3.59 4.77 -0.34
CA GLY A 101 -2.86 3.77 -1.11
C GLY A 101 -1.86 4.38 -2.08
N LEU A 102 -2.24 5.46 -2.76
CA LEU A 102 -1.33 6.17 -3.65
C LEU A 102 -0.13 6.74 -2.91
N ARG A 103 -0.35 7.29 -1.73
CA ARG A 103 0.74 7.82 -0.91
C ARG A 103 1.70 6.71 -0.48
N VAL A 104 1.15 5.61 0.00
CA VAL A 104 1.97 4.46 0.41
C VAL A 104 2.76 3.92 -0.77
N SER A 105 2.14 3.80 -1.94
CA SER A 105 2.82 3.36 -3.16
C SER A 105 3.98 4.28 -3.52
N SER A 106 3.75 5.57 -3.45
CA SER A 106 4.77 6.57 -3.75
C SER A 106 5.96 6.45 -2.79
N LEU A 107 5.67 6.31 -1.50
CA LEU A 107 6.71 6.20 -0.47
C LEU A 107 7.42 4.86 -0.52
N SER A 108 6.77 3.84 -1.04
CA SER A 108 7.39 2.52 -1.17
C SER A 108 8.35 2.47 -2.35
N LYS A 109 8.45 3.58 -3.08
CA LYS A 109 9.23 3.62 -4.29
C LYS A 109 8.86 2.50 -5.26
N LEU A 110 7.59 2.15 -5.23
CA LEU A 110 6.98 1.62 -6.41
C LEU A 110 7.06 2.82 -7.34
N GLY A 111 8.18 3.07 -7.89
CA GLY A 111 8.46 4.32 -8.56
C GLY A 111 7.48 4.56 -9.69
N ALA A 112 7.61 5.70 -10.35
CA ALA A 112 6.76 5.99 -11.49
C ALA A 112 6.78 4.82 -12.48
N ASP A 113 7.91 4.15 -12.61
CA ASP A 113 8.04 3.00 -13.51
C ASP A 113 7.26 1.79 -12.99
N ASP A 114 7.33 1.52 -11.69
CA ASP A 114 6.61 0.39 -11.11
C ASP A 114 5.10 0.63 -11.12
N VAL A 115 4.68 1.86 -10.85
CA VAL A 115 3.27 2.23 -10.94
C VAL A 115 2.80 2.13 -12.39
N LYS A 116 3.61 2.58 -13.34
CA LYS A 116 3.30 2.44 -14.76
C LYS A 116 3.22 0.98 -15.18
N GLU A 117 4.09 0.16 -14.63
CA GLU A 117 4.06 -1.27 -14.93
C GLU A 117 2.79 -1.91 -14.37
N LEU A 118 2.38 -1.53 -13.16
CA LEU A 118 1.12 -1.98 -12.60
C LEU A 118 -0.06 -1.51 -13.45
N GLU A 119 -0.04 -0.25 -13.88
CA GLU A 119 -1.06 0.29 -14.74
C GLU A 119 -1.07 -0.41 -16.10
N LYS A 120 0.09 -0.66 -16.67
CA LYS A 120 0.21 -1.40 -17.92
C LYS A 120 -0.34 -2.81 -17.81
N ASN A 121 -0.02 -3.48 -16.72
CA ASN A 121 -0.53 -4.83 -16.50
C ASN A 121 -2.04 -4.84 -16.38
N LEU A 122 -2.60 -3.84 -15.71
CA LEU A 122 -4.04 -3.70 -15.61
C LEU A 122 -4.67 -3.39 -16.99
N GLU A 123 -4.06 -2.49 -17.75
CA GLU A 123 -4.53 -2.16 -19.09
C GLU A 123 -4.41 -3.33 -20.05
N ALA A 124 -3.31 -4.04 -20.01
CA ALA A 124 -3.11 -5.22 -20.82
C ALA A 124 -4.15 -6.28 -20.51
N THR A 125 -4.50 -6.44 -19.25
CA THR A 125 -5.54 -7.38 -18.83
C THR A 125 -6.90 -6.93 -19.34
N GLN A 126 -7.17 -5.63 -19.33
CA GLN A 126 -8.45 -5.09 -19.76
C GLN A 126 -8.59 -5.12 -21.28
N THR A 127 -7.53 -4.79 -21.99
CA THR A 127 -7.62 -4.65 -23.46
C THR A 127 -7.23 -5.91 -24.20
N GLY A 128 -6.66 -6.86 -23.53
CA GLY A 128 -6.11 -8.04 -24.18
C GLY A 128 -4.95 -7.71 -25.06
N SER A 129 -4.55 -6.47 -25.14
CA SER A 129 -3.45 -6.15 -25.95
C SER A 129 -2.25 -6.21 -25.08
N SER A 130 -1.29 -6.71 -25.58
CA SER A 130 -0.13 -6.83 -24.92
C SER A 130 0.53 -5.54 -24.87
N GLY A 131 0.09 -4.63 -24.48
CA GLY A 131 0.71 -3.46 -24.33
C GLY A 131 2.10 -3.34 -24.80
N SER A 132 2.33 -4.17 -25.35
CA SER A 132 3.48 -4.44 -25.84
C SER A 132 4.35 -3.39 -26.08
N SER A 133 4.76 -3.24 -25.85
CA SER A 133 5.81 -2.51 -26.04
C SER A 133 6.07 -1.79 -25.17
#